data_60b27eae805afb5c78ddae0dd2fe3752
#
_entry.id   60b27eae805afb5c78ddae0dd2fe3752
#
_cell.length_a   1.000
_cell.length_b   1.000
_cell.length_c   1.000
_cell.angle_alpha   90.00
_cell.angle_beta   90.00
_cell.angle_gamma   90.00
#
_symmetry.space_group_name_H-M   'P 1'
#
loop_
_entity.id
_entity.type
_entity.pdbx_description
1 polymer ?
#
loop_
_entity_poly.entity_id
_entity_poly.type
_entity_poly.pdbx_seq_one_letter_code
_entity_poly.pdbx_strand_id
1 'polypeptide(L)'
;LKRQVAVKILPAAVAADPDRLARFQREAEVLASLNHPHIAAIYGLENAAGVNALVMELVDGPTLADRIAQGPVPIDEALTIARQIAEALEAAHEQGVVHRDLKPANINVREDGTVKVLDFGLAKLADPGTSREGDPNHSPTITSGAMTGIGIILGTAAYMSPEQARGRAVDK
;
A
#
# COMPACT_ATOMS: atom_id res chain seq x y z
N LEU A 1 6.48 -1.54 -27.44
CA LEU A 1 6.78 -2.70 -26.59
C LEU A 1 5.48 -3.15 -25.92
N LYS A 2 5.06 -4.41 -26.16
CA LYS A 2 3.88 -4.99 -25.47
C LYS A 2 4.34 -5.48 -24.10
N ARG A 3 3.88 -4.84 -23.03
CA ARG A 3 4.16 -5.20 -21.64
C ARG A 3 2.84 -5.37 -20.90
N GLN A 4 2.72 -6.41 -20.11
CA GLN A 4 1.63 -6.58 -19.19
C GLN A 4 1.86 -5.69 -17.96
N VAL A 5 0.80 -5.07 -17.47
CA VAL A 5 0.83 -4.16 -16.32
C VAL A 5 -0.38 -4.40 -15.43
N ALA A 6 -0.24 -4.13 -14.15
CA ALA A 6 -1.36 -4.01 -13.25
C ALA A 6 -1.91 -2.58 -13.31
N VAL A 7 -3.23 -2.44 -13.31
CA VAL A 7 -3.91 -1.14 -13.34
C VAL A 7 -4.79 -1.03 -12.11
N LYS A 8 -4.52 -0.04 -11.26
CA LYS A 8 -5.30 0.25 -10.06
C LYS A 8 -6.07 1.55 -10.26
N ILE A 9 -7.38 1.43 -10.39
CA ILE A 9 -8.28 2.59 -10.57
C ILE A 9 -8.36 3.37 -9.25
N LEU A 10 -8.22 4.69 -9.31
CA LEU A 10 -8.38 5.56 -8.16
C LEU A 10 -9.85 5.67 -7.78
N PRO A 11 -10.17 5.67 -6.47
CA PRO A 11 -11.52 5.92 -6.00
C PRO A 11 -12.04 7.28 -6.51
N ALA A 12 -13.31 7.34 -6.91
CA ALA A 12 -13.94 8.55 -7.43
C ALA A 12 -13.82 9.75 -6.46
N ALA A 13 -13.84 9.49 -5.15
CA ALA A 13 -13.67 10.52 -4.11
C ALA A 13 -12.27 11.18 -4.12
N VAL A 14 -11.23 10.49 -4.60
CA VAL A 14 -9.89 11.05 -4.76
C VAL A 14 -9.79 11.80 -6.09
N ALA A 15 -10.37 11.22 -7.14
CA ALA A 15 -10.36 11.82 -8.48
C ALA A 15 -11.18 13.11 -8.59
N ALA A 16 -12.23 13.27 -7.76
CA ALA A 16 -13.10 14.45 -7.75
C ALA A 16 -12.51 15.66 -7.00
N ASP A 17 -11.48 15.49 -6.18
CA ASP A 17 -10.85 16.55 -5.40
C ASP A 17 -9.48 16.90 -6.01
N PRO A 18 -9.33 18.10 -6.62
CA PRO A 18 -8.08 18.49 -7.29
C PRO A 18 -6.86 18.51 -6.35
N ASP A 19 -7.04 18.91 -5.09
CA ASP A 19 -5.94 18.97 -4.12
C ASP A 19 -5.48 17.57 -3.69
N ARG A 20 -6.42 16.64 -3.58
CA ARG A 20 -6.11 15.22 -3.31
C ARG A 20 -5.43 14.57 -4.50
N LEU A 21 -5.93 14.82 -5.70
CA LEU A 21 -5.34 14.29 -6.92
C LEU A 21 -3.90 14.82 -7.11
N ALA A 22 -3.66 16.12 -6.88
CA ALA A 22 -2.33 16.70 -6.98
C ALA A 22 -1.36 16.16 -5.91
N ARG A 23 -1.83 15.84 -4.71
CA ARG A 23 -1.03 15.15 -3.69
C ARG A 23 -0.71 13.72 -4.11
N PHE A 24 -1.73 13.00 -4.61
CA PHE A 24 -1.55 11.64 -5.12
C PHE A 24 -0.50 11.60 -6.24
N GLN A 25 -0.57 12.53 -7.19
CA GLN A 25 0.40 12.62 -8.28
C GLN A 25 1.83 12.78 -7.77
N ARG A 26 2.05 13.70 -6.83
CA ARG A 26 3.37 13.92 -6.22
C ARG A 26 3.90 12.70 -5.48
N GLU A 27 3.05 12.02 -4.70
CA GLU A 27 3.46 10.79 -4.01
C GLU A 27 3.71 9.64 -5.01
N ALA A 28 2.90 9.53 -6.07
CA ALA A 28 3.12 8.56 -7.13
C ALA A 28 4.43 8.80 -7.89
N GLU A 29 4.82 10.06 -8.12
CA GLU A 29 6.11 10.42 -8.73
C GLU A 29 7.29 10.00 -7.85
N VAL A 30 7.21 10.24 -6.54
CA VAL A 30 8.24 9.78 -5.58
C VAL A 30 8.32 8.26 -5.58
N LEU A 31 7.17 7.58 -5.54
CA LEU A 31 7.12 6.11 -5.59
C LEU A 31 7.63 5.54 -6.91
N ALA A 32 7.38 6.23 -8.04
CA ALA A 32 7.90 5.83 -9.36
C ALA A 32 9.42 5.95 -9.46
N SER A 33 10.04 6.80 -8.62
CA SER A 33 11.50 6.90 -8.54
C SER A 33 12.14 5.75 -7.76
N LEU A 34 11.36 5.00 -6.96
CA LEU A 34 11.85 3.84 -6.24
C LEU A 34 12.10 2.68 -7.21
N ASN A 35 13.37 2.38 -7.44
CA ASN A 35 13.78 1.22 -8.23
C ASN A 35 14.53 0.24 -7.33
N HIS A 36 13.80 -0.76 -6.84
CA HIS A 36 14.36 -1.76 -5.93
C HIS A 36 13.85 -3.16 -6.30
N PRO A 37 14.68 -4.23 -6.24
CA PRO A 37 14.25 -5.58 -6.65
C PRO A 37 13.06 -6.10 -5.87
N HIS A 38 12.89 -5.66 -4.62
CA HIS A 38 11.82 -6.11 -3.72
C HIS A 38 10.65 -5.11 -3.58
N ILE A 39 10.59 -4.07 -4.43
CA ILE A 39 9.46 -3.15 -4.54
C ILE A 39 8.82 -3.31 -5.92
N ALA A 40 7.50 -3.40 -6.00
CA ALA A 40 6.80 -3.38 -7.27
C ALA A 40 6.91 -1.99 -7.91
N ALA A 41 7.43 -1.94 -9.13
CA ALA A 41 7.66 -0.67 -9.82
C ALA A 41 6.33 0.02 -10.18
N ILE A 42 6.27 1.33 -9.95
CA ILE A 42 5.21 2.18 -10.46
C ILE A 42 5.68 2.77 -11.79
N TYR A 43 4.86 2.63 -12.84
CA TYR A 43 5.20 3.11 -14.18
C TYR A 43 4.61 4.49 -14.46
N GLY A 44 3.58 4.90 -13.74
CA GLY A 44 2.99 6.22 -13.86
C GLY A 44 1.52 6.25 -13.46
N LEU A 45 0.95 7.45 -13.57
CA LEU A 45 -0.46 7.71 -13.41
C LEU A 45 -1.04 8.06 -14.79
N GLU A 46 -2.09 7.37 -15.17
CA GLU A 46 -2.79 7.55 -16.44
C GLU A 46 -4.19 8.11 -16.20
N ASN A 47 -4.62 8.98 -17.10
CA ASN A 47 -6.00 9.45 -17.16
C ASN A 47 -6.60 9.08 -18.51
N ALA A 48 -7.63 8.24 -18.48
CA ALA A 48 -8.38 7.85 -19.67
C ALA A 48 -9.87 8.05 -19.44
N ALA A 49 -10.51 8.85 -20.29
CA ALA A 49 -11.95 9.16 -20.23
C ALA A 49 -12.42 9.65 -18.83
N GLY A 50 -11.58 10.44 -18.13
CA GLY A 50 -11.90 10.96 -16.79
C GLY A 50 -11.64 9.96 -15.64
N VAL A 51 -11.14 8.76 -15.94
CA VAL A 51 -10.75 7.76 -14.96
C VAL A 51 -9.25 7.88 -14.72
N ASN A 52 -8.85 8.16 -13.46
CA ASN A 52 -7.45 8.14 -13.05
C ASN A 52 -7.07 6.75 -12.58
N ALA A 53 -5.96 6.25 -13.05
CA ALA A 53 -5.46 4.92 -12.72
C ALA A 53 -3.94 4.91 -12.53
N LEU A 54 -3.46 4.18 -11.54
CA LEU A 54 -2.05 3.91 -11.33
C LEU A 54 -1.65 2.68 -12.16
N VAL A 55 -0.62 2.84 -12.96
CA VAL A 55 -0.03 1.75 -13.76
C VAL A 55 1.23 1.26 -13.07
N MET A 56 1.30 -0.04 -12.80
CA MET A 56 2.38 -0.63 -12.03
C MET A 56 2.83 -1.99 -12.58
N GLU A 57 3.92 -2.50 -12.05
CA GLU A 57 4.41 -3.84 -12.33
C GLU A 57 3.33 -4.87 -12.02
N LEU A 58 3.03 -5.73 -13.01
CA LEU A 58 2.26 -6.93 -12.76
C LEU A 58 3.21 -7.96 -12.14
N VAL A 59 2.99 -8.27 -10.89
CA VAL A 59 3.80 -9.24 -10.15
C VAL A 59 3.12 -10.60 -10.18
N ASP A 60 3.78 -11.58 -10.77
CA ASP A 60 3.31 -12.97 -10.79
C ASP A 60 3.56 -13.63 -9.42
N GLY A 61 2.73 -14.62 -9.10
CA GLY A 61 2.84 -15.43 -7.88
C GLY A 61 1.77 -15.10 -6.84
N PRO A 62 1.61 -15.98 -5.83
CA PRO A 62 0.66 -15.80 -4.75
C PRO A 62 1.08 -14.66 -3.81
N THR A 63 0.12 -14.11 -3.10
CA THR A 63 0.42 -13.23 -1.97
C THR A 63 0.98 -14.05 -0.79
N LEU A 64 1.71 -13.40 0.10
CA LEU A 64 2.13 -14.02 1.35
C LEU A 64 0.92 -14.45 2.21
N ALA A 65 -0.21 -13.73 2.09
CA ALA A 65 -1.46 -14.14 2.75
C ALA A 65 -1.97 -15.49 2.20
N ASP A 66 -1.94 -15.69 0.87
CA ASP A 66 -2.36 -16.95 0.25
C ASP A 66 -1.44 -18.11 0.68
N ARG A 67 -0.13 -17.84 0.82
CA ARG A 67 0.83 -18.85 1.30
C ARG A 67 0.59 -19.24 2.75
N ILE A 68 0.36 -18.27 3.63
CA ILE A 68 0.05 -18.50 5.04
C ILE A 68 -1.26 -19.28 5.19
N ALA A 69 -2.25 -19.01 4.34
CA ALA A 69 -3.52 -19.74 4.35
C ALA A 69 -3.38 -21.23 3.97
N GLN A 70 -2.33 -21.60 3.23
CA GLN A 70 -2.03 -22.99 2.86
C GLN A 70 -1.32 -23.77 3.97
N GLY A 71 -0.82 -23.08 5.01
CA GLY A 71 -0.14 -23.69 6.14
C GLY A 71 1.06 -22.88 6.64
N PRO A 72 1.74 -23.36 7.67
CA PRO A 72 2.90 -22.67 8.24
C PRO A 72 4.06 -22.61 7.23
N VAL A 73 4.68 -21.43 7.12
CA VAL A 73 5.87 -21.24 6.29
C VAL A 73 7.09 -21.77 7.07
N PRO A 74 7.98 -22.57 6.45
CA PRO A 74 9.22 -23.01 7.07
C PRO A 74 10.07 -21.83 7.56
N ILE A 75 10.77 -21.98 8.69
CA ILE A 75 11.51 -20.89 9.34
C ILE A 75 12.55 -20.27 8.41
N ASP A 76 13.34 -21.08 7.72
CA ASP A 76 14.39 -20.59 6.81
C ASP A 76 13.80 -19.76 5.65
N GLU A 77 12.67 -20.20 5.13
CA GLU A 77 11.93 -19.47 4.10
C GLU A 77 11.33 -18.16 4.68
N ALA A 78 10.73 -18.23 5.85
CA ALA A 78 10.16 -17.05 6.53
C ALA A 78 11.23 -15.98 6.81
N LEU A 79 12.43 -16.38 7.23
CA LEU A 79 13.56 -15.48 7.45
C LEU A 79 14.05 -14.85 6.14
N THR A 80 14.08 -15.63 5.06
CA THR A 80 14.43 -15.12 3.72
C THR A 80 13.44 -14.09 3.22
N ILE A 81 12.14 -14.35 3.37
CA ILE A 81 11.07 -13.42 3.03
C ILE A 81 11.17 -12.15 3.89
N ALA A 82 11.32 -12.30 5.20
CA ALA A 82 11.42 -11.17 6.13
C ALA A 82 12.61 -10.24 5.81
N ARG A 83 13.76 -10.81 5.47
CA ARG A 83 14.94 -10.04 5.05
C ARG A 83 14.66 -9.20 3.80
N GLN A 84 14.05 -9.78 2.76
CA GLN A 84 13.72 -9.08 1.51
C GLN A 84 12.69 -7.96 1.75
N ILE A 85 11.71 -8.18 2.65
CA ILE A 85 10.77 -7.14 3.07
C ILE A 85 11.50 -6.00 3.78
N ALA A 86 12.42 -6.30 4.70
CA ALA A 86 13.19 -5.29 5.41
C ALA A 86 14.05 -4.45 4.45
N GLU A 87 14.73 -5.07 3.48
CA GLU A 87 15.49 -4.39 2.42
C GLU A 87 14.60 -3.45 1.58
N ALA A 88 13.38 -3.87 1.25
CA ALA A 88 12.42 -3.02 0.54
C ALA A 88 11.99 -1.81 1.37
N LEU A 89 11.70 -2.02 2.66
CA LEU A 89 11.29 -0.96 3.58
C LEU A 89 12.44 0.03 3.83
N GLU A 90 13.66 -0.46 4.02
CA GLU A 90 14.86 0.38 4.19
C GLU A 90 15.04 1.32 2.98
N ALA A 91 15.02 0.77 1.76
CA ALA A 91 15.15 1.55 0.54
C ALA A 91 14.05 2.63 0.39
N ALA A 92 12.81 2.31 0.77
CA ALA A 92 11.71 3.27 0.77
C ALA A 92 11.89 4.34 1.84
N HIS A 93 12.31 3.97 3.05
CA HIS A 93 12.54 4.87 4.17
C HIS A 93 13.69 5.86 3.89
N GLU A 94 14.72 5.45 3.17
CA GLU A 94 15.80 6.34 2.72
C GLU A 94 15.28 7.46 1.82
N GLN A 95 14.24 7.19 1.03
CA GLN A 95 13.55 8.17 0.18
C GLN A 95 12.41 8.91 0.91
N GLY A 96 12.26 8.74 2.23
CA GLY A 96 11.22 9.36 3.02
C GLY A 96 9.82 8.75 2.86
N VAL A 97 9.73 7.58 2.21
CA VAL A 97 8.46 6.89 1.97
C VAL A 97 8.20 5.85 3.06
N VAL A 98 7.05 5.94 3.73
CA VAL A 98 6.58 4.95 4.71
C VAL A 98 5.42 4.16 4.10
N HIS A 99 5.41 2.84 4.26
CA HIS A 99 4.42 1.96 3.61
C HIS A 99 2.99 2.17 4.13
N ARG A 100 2.80 2.30 5.43
CA ARG A 100 1.55 2.58 6.15
C ARG A 100 0.44 1.53 6.09
N ASP A 101 0.51 0.54 5.20
CA ASP A 101 -0.46 -0.58 5.10
C ASP A 101 0.28 -1.90 4.83
N LEU A 102 1.39 -2.15 5.54
CA LEU A 102 2.15 -3.39 5.38
C LEU A 102 1.35 -4.56 5.97
N LYS A 103 1.05 -5.52 5.11
CA LYS A 103 0.31 -6.74 5.46
C LYS A 103 0.62 -7.85 4.46
N PRO A 104 0.42 -9.12 4.81
CA PRO A 104 0.73 -10.24 3.92
C PRO A 104 0.02 -10.18 2.55
N ALA A 105 -1.16 -9.56 2.47
CA ALA A 105 -1.88 -9.37 1.20
C ALA A 105 -1.21 -8.37 0.24
N ASN A 106 -0.31 -7.50 0.75
CA ASN A 106 0.45 -6.52 -0.03
C ASN A 106 1.89 -6.99 -0.31
N ILE A 107 2.15 -8.28 -0.16
CA ILE A 107 3.46 -8.91 -0.39
C ILE A 107 3.25 -10.10 -1.30
N ASN A 108 3.85 -10.08 -2.49
CA ASN A 108 3.88 -11.23 -3.37
C ASN A 108 5.19 -11.99 -3.22
N VAL A 109 5.10 -13.31 -3.33
CA VAL A 109 6.27 -14.21 -3.34
C VAL A 109 6.26 -14.97 -4.65
N ARG A 110 7.21 -14.67 -5.51
CA ARG A 110 7.36 -15.33 -6.81
C ARG A 110 7.83 -16.77 -6.66
N GLU A 111 7.70 -17.58 -7.72
CA GLU A 111 8.15 -18.98 -7.74
C GLU A 111 9.66 -19.12 -7.49
N ASP A 112 10.46 -18.13 -7.88
CA ASP A 112 11.91 -18.09 -7.64
C ASP A 112 12.27 -17.65 -6.21
N GLY A 113 11.30 -17.41 -5.34
CA GLY A 113 11.48 -16.93 -3.98
C GLY A 113 11.71 -15.42 -3.86
N THR A 114 11.64 -14.68 -4.96
CA THR A 114 11.75 -13.21 -4.94
C THR A 114 10.49 -12.59 -4.34
N VAL A 115 10.67 -11.75 -3.33
CA VAL A 115 9.59 -10.97 -2.72
C VAL A 115 9.39 -9.66 -3.48
N LYS A 116 8.13 -9.27 -3.65
CA LYS A 116 7.73 -7.95 -4.13
C LYS A 116 6.72 -7.33 -3.16
N VAL A 117 7.08 -6.20 -2.58
CA VAL A 117 6.18 -5.37 -1.75
C VAL A 117 5.40 -4.43 -2.65
N LEU A 118 4.08 -4.42 -2.47
CA LEU A 118 3.10 -3.69 -3.27
C LEU A 118 2.49 -2.55 -2.46
N ASP A 119 1.87 -1.59 -3.13
CA ASP A 119 0.98 -0.58 -2.54
C ASP A 119 1.61 0.33 -1.46
N PHE A 120 2.88 0.73 -1.62
CA PHE A 120 3.50 1.73 -0.76
C PHE A 120 2.69 3.03 -0.70
N GLY A 121 2.38 3.48 0.52
CA GLY A 121 1.84 4.82 0.80
C GLY A 121 0.46 5.17 0.24
N LEU A 122 -0.09 4.39 -0.67
CA LEU A 122 -1.31 4.69 -1.41
C LEU A 122 -2.58 4.67 -0.54
N ALA A 123 -2.55 4.01 0.61
CA ALA A 123 -3.71 3.88 1.51
C ALA A 123 -4.14 5.23 2.12
N LYS A 124 -3.18 6.11 2.44
CA LYS A 124 -3.48 7.43 3.05
C LYS A 124 -4.19 8.40 2.09
N LEU A 125 -4.00 8.21 0.79
CA LEU A 125 -4.58 9.06 -0.25
C LEU A 125 -6.03 8.70 -0.56
N ALA A 126 -6.40 7.46 -0.29
CA ALA A 126 -7.77 6.97 -0.47
C ALA A 126 -8.67 7.28 0.74
N ASP A 127 -8.10 7.71 1.89
CA ASP A 127 -8.87 7.95 3.10
C ASP A 127 -9.45 9.39 3.12
N PRO A 128 -10.78 9.56 3.18
CA PRO A 128 -11.43 10.86 3.24
C PRO A 128 -11.11 11.69 4.50
N GLY A 129 -10.54 11.04 5.54
CA GLY A 129 -10.37 11.62 6.88
C GLY A 129 -9.12 12.46 7.12
N THR A 130 -8.12 12.49 6.21
CA THR A 130 -6.81 13.10 6.50
C THR A 130 -6.63 14.55 6.01
N SER A 131 -7.69 15.27 5.70
CA SER A 131 -7.63 16.60 5.06
C SER A 131 -7.64 17.79 6.02
N ARG A 132 -7.30 17.64 7.31
CA ARG A 132 -7.15 18.80 8.20
C ARG A 132 -6.02 18.59 9.22
N GLU A 133 -4.81 18.97 8.84
CA GLU A 133 -3.83 19.42 9.81
C GLU A 133 -4.35 20.72 10.40
N GLY A 134 -4.71 20.73 11.68
CA GLY A 134 -4.99 21.98 12.42
C GLY A 134 -6.22 22.04 13.30
N ASP A 135 -7.06 21.04 13.41
CA ASP A 135 -8.20 21.08 14.35
C ASP A 135 -8.01 20.09 15.51
N PRO A 136 -7.69 20.60 16.74
CA PRO A 136 -7.45 19.76 17.91
C PRO A 136 -8.72 19.04 18.42
N ASN A 137 -9.89 19.30 17.84
CA ASN A 137 -11.17 18.76 18.30
C ASN A 137 -11.78 17.66 17.40
N HIS A 138 -11.08 17.25 16.33
CA HIS A 138 -11.55 16.14 15.51
C HIS A 138 -10.87 14.84 15.95
N SER A 139 -11.51 14.13 16.86
CA SER A 139 -11.34 12.68 16.97
C SER A 139 -11.60 12.06 15.60
N PRO A 140 -10.69 11.22 15.05
CA PRO A 140 -10.98 10.49 13.82
C PRO A 140 -12.12 9.53 14.13
N THR A 141 -13.32 9.93 13.79
CA THR A 141 -14.45 9.03 13.71
C THR A 141 -14.11 8.03 12.62
N ILE A 142 -13.92 6.76 12.99
CA ILE A 142 -13.83 5.64 12.06
C ILE A 142 -15.19 5.51 11.38
N THR A 143 -15.44 6.36 10.42
CA THR A 143 -16.58 6.29 9.50
C THR A 143 -16.12 5.56 8.23
N SER A 144 -15.70 4.31 8.37
CA SER A 144 -15.87 3.41 7.26
C SER A 144 -17.34 3.00 7.26
N GLY A 145 -18.09 3.53 6.32
CA GLY A 145 -19.43 3.06 5.98
C GLY A 145 -19.37 1.63 5.49
N ALA A 146 -19.37 0.70 6.41
CA ALA A 146 -19.69 -0.71 6.25
C ALA A 146 -19.80 -1.34 7.66
N MET A 147 -20.69 -0.82 8.49
CA MET A 147 -21.27 -1.62 9.55
C MET A 147 -22.26 -2.58 8.91
N THR A 148 -21.80 -3.69 8.40
CA THR A 148 -22.60 -4.89 8.19
C THR A 148 -21.73 -6.11 8.43
N GLY A 149 -21.89 -6.72 9.61
CA GLY A 149 -21.32 -8.03 9.91
C GLY A 149 -20.02 -7.99 10.70
N ILE A 150 -20.11 -8.43 11.91
CA ILE A 150 -19.02 -8.85 12.80
C ILE A 150 -18.06 -9.74 12.00
N GLY A 151 -16.95 -9.20 11.52
CA GLY A 151 -15.92 -10.00 10.84
C GLY A 151 -14.95 -9.31 9.87
N ILE A 152 -15.26 -8.13 9.33
CA ILE A 152 -14.47 -7.54 8.22
C ILE A 152 -13.45 -6.48 8.67
N ILE A 153 -13.56 -5.95 9.88
CA ILE A 153 -12.57 -5.00 10.44
C ILE A 153 -11.28 -5.70 10.90
N LEU A 154 -11.29 -7.03 11.05
CA LEU A 154 -10.16 -7.77 11.64
C LEU A 154 -8.90 -7.82 10.76
N GLY A 155 -8.99 -7.77 9.43
CA GLY A 155 -7.83 -8.02 8.57
C GLY A 155 -6.76 -6.93 8.62
N THR A 156 -7.11 -5.67 8.47
CA THR A 156 -6.15 -4.57 8.38
C THR A 156 -5.72 -4.07 9.76
N ALA A 157 -6.63 -4.03 10.73
CA ALA A 157 -6.34 -3.57 12.08
C ALA A 157 -5.28 -4.42 12.81
N ALA A 158 -5.19 -5.71 12.48
CA ALA A 158 -4.20 -6.63 13.08
C ALA A 158 -2.74 -6.28 12.73
N TYR A 159 -2.54 -5.50 11.67
CA TYR A 159 -1.20 -5.09 11.17
C TYR A 159 -0.92 -3.61 11.38
N MET A 160 -1.82 -2.86 12.02
CA MET A 160 -1.61 -1.45 12.33
C MET A 160 -0.61 -1.29 13.48
N SER A 161 0.28 -0.33 13.35
CA SER A 161 1.10 0.11 14.47
C SER A 161 0.24 0.82 15.54
N PRO A 162 0.69 0.88 16.80
CA PRO A 162 -0.07 1.53 17.87
C PRO A 162 -0.39 3.00 17.59
N GLU A 163 0.51 3.74 16.92
CA GLU A 163 0.31 5.13 16.50
C GLU A 163 -0.74 5.24 15.39
N GLN A 164 -0.73 4.31 14.41
CA GLN A 164 -1.78 4.24 13.38
C GLN A 164 -3.16 4.01 14.00
N ALA A 165 -3.26 3.04 14.91
CA ALA A 165 -4.51 2.71 15.59
C ALA A 165 -5.05 3.88 16.45
N ARG A 166 -4.17 4.79 16.89
CA ARG A 166 -4.51 6.01 17.64
C ARG A 166 -4.67 7.26 16.77
N GLY A 167 -4.56 7.12 15.44
CA GLY A 167 -4.63 8.27 14.51
C GLY A 167 -3.48 9.26 14.67
N ARG A 168 -2.33 8.83 15.21
CA ARG A 168 -1.12 9.67 15.36
C ARG A 168 -0.27 9.63 14.09
N ALA A 169 0.67 10.58 13.98
CA ALA A 169 1.65 10.56 12.90
C ALA A 169 2.47 9.27 12.96
N VAL A 170 2.68 8.68 11.77
CA VAL A 170 3.49 7.47 11.58
C VAL A 170 4.85 7.91 11.10
N ASP A 171 5.91 7.44 11.74
CA ASP A 171 7.31 7.59 11.33
C ASP A 171 7.93 6.28 10.84
N LYS A 172 9.22 6.30 10.59
CA LYS A 172 10.00 5.17 10.05
C LYS A 172 10.17 4.06 11.09
#